data_9ae9f48827dc5853345e38476131eac6
#
_entry.id   9ae9f48827dc5853345e38476131eac6
#
_cell.length_a   1.000
_cell.length_b   1.000
_cell.length_c   1.000
_cell.angle_alpha   90.00
_cell.angle_beta   90.00
_cell.angle_gamma   90.00
#
_symmetry.space_group_name_H-M   'P 1'
#
loop_
_entity.id
_entity.type
_entity.pdbx_description
1 polymer ?
#
loop_
_entity_poly.entity_id
_entity_poly.type
_entity_poly.pdbx_seq_one_letter_code
_entity_poly.pdbx_strand_id
1 'polypeptide(L)'
;MTTLKELYHKIAKQELEKGRDLTRPDAESLDCLLHPEKYAPVISSGDCTDCDEDAACVKSCDFGAIEKTPDGKVLIHPDKCAGCGVCTDVCKLGHIKENREIYPVLNVLNEGKRQVYAIIAPAFTGQFGKNATPGRLRSAFKALGFQGMVEAAVFADILTLKEALEFDTHVKKQGDFQLTSCCCPVWIALIRGIYKDLAPHVPGAVSPMIAAGRVVKKLHPNAVTVFVGPCMAKKKEAREDDLKGAVDYVLTFQEMGEIFETADLDIETLEDEEKEHSSKAGRIYGRTGGVSQAVKETVNQLDPEKALKVKAMQADGVPDCRKLIEAVKNGTADANFFEGMGCKGGCVGGPKAMIPATEGKQYVDAYGESAGFQTPLENPFVRELLERLGFHDIMDFVENSDLLIRHF
;
A
#
# COMPACT_ATOMS: atom_id res chain seq x y z
N MET A 1 -30.31 5.42 3.84
CA MET A 1 -28.98 4.95 4.24
C MET A 1 -29.13 3.68 5.07
N THR A 2 -28.48 2.60 4.69
CA THR A 2 -28.48 1.35 5.44
C THR A 2 -27.77 1.58 6.79
N THR A 3 -28.36 1.11 7.88
CA THR A 3 -27.68 1.23 9.19
C THR A 3 -26.42 0.36 9.21
N LEU A 4 -25.43 0.72 10.06
CA LEU A 4 -24.17 -0.04 10.16
C LEU A 4 -24.43 -1.51 10.54
N LYS A 5 -25.45 -1.78 11.35
CA LYS A 5 -25.84 -3.14 11.71
C LYS A 5 -26.42 -3.92 10.51
N GLU A 6 -27.26 -3.30 9.70
CA GLU A 6 -27.80 -3.91 8.49
C GLU A 6 -26.70 -4.13 7.45
N LEU A 7 -25.79 -3.17 7.27
CA LEU A 7 -24.60 -3.29 6.43
C LEU A 7 -23.75 -4.50 6.85
N TYR A 8 -23.44 -4.60 8.14
CA TYR A 8 -22.69 -5.73 8.70
C TYR A 8 -23.34 -7.07 8.37
N HIS A 9 -24.67 -7.20 8.56
CA HIS A 9 -25.38 -8.43 8.25
C HIS A 9 -25.43 -8.74 6.75
N LYS A 10 -25.63 -7.72 5.89
CA LYS A 10 -25.62 -7.90 4.44
C LYS A 10 -24.27 -8.41 3.96
N ILE A 11 -23.18 -7.76 4.37
CA ILE A 11 -21.82 -8.15 3.95
C ILE A 11 -21.41 -9.49 4.56
N ALA A 12 -21.72 -9.76 5.82
CA ALA A 12 -21.46 -11.05 6.42
C ALA A 12 -22.13 -12.19 5.65
N LYS A 13 -23.39 -11.98 5.22
CA LYS A 13 -24.11 -12.93 4.38
C LYS A 13 -23.44 -13.09 3.00
N GLN A 14 -23.08 -12.00 2.33
CA GLN A 14 -22.41 -12.03 1.03
C GLN A 14 -21.04 -12.74 1.10
N GLU A 15 -20.26 -12.49 2.15
CA GLU A 15 -18.97 -13.15 2.36
C GLU A 15 -19.14 -14.66 2.61
N LEU A 16 -20.18 -15.04 3.31
CA LEU A 16 -20.52 -16.44 3.51
C LEU A 16 -21.00 -17.12 2.21
N GLU A 17 -21.68 -16.38 1.32
CA GLU A 17 -22.17 -16.86 0.03
C GLU A 17 -21.10 -16.90 -1.07
N LYS A 18 -20.08 -16.02 -1.02
CA LYS A 18 -19.01 -15.93 -2.02
C LYS A 18 -18.06 -17.13 -1.99
N GLY A 19 -18.44 -18.16 -2.67
CA GLY A 19 -17.56 -19.29 -3.01
C GLY A 19 -17.43 -20.35 -1.94
N ARG A 20 -18.47 -20.57 -1.16
CA ARG A 20 -18.56 -21.63 -0.15
C ARG A 20 -19.87 -22.35 -0.28
N ASP A 21 -19.81 -23.67 -0.19
CA ASP A 21 -21.00 -24.46 0.07
C ASP A 21 -21.48 -24.13 1.49
N LEU A 22 -22.48 -23.24 1.58
CA LEU A 22 -23.07 -22.83 2.85
C LEU A 22 -23.68 -23.96 3.65
N THR A 23 -23.87 -25.13 3.03
CA THR A 23 -24.42 -26.29 3.72
C THR A 23 -23.44 -26.84 4.76
N ARG A 24 -22.12 -26.61 4.58
CA ARG A 24 -21.05 -26.92 5.56
C ARG A 24 -19.82 -26.07 5.30
N PRO A 25 -19.71 -24.82 5.84
CA PRO A 25 -18.45 -24.11 5.83
C PRO A 25 -17.44 -24.97 6.60
N ASP A 26 -16.31 -25.33 5.94
CA ASP A 26 -15.25 -25.99 6.66
C ASP A 26 -14.67 -25.05 7.74
N ALA A 27 -14.07 -25.64 8.78
CA ALA A 27 -13.58 -24.88 9.91
C ALA A 27 -12.48 -23.88 9.50
N GLU A 28 -11.66 -24.22 8.49
CA GLU A 28 -10.58 -23.38 7.98
C GLU A 28 -11.12 -22.15 7.23
N SER A 29 -12.15 -22.34 6.42
CA SER A 29 -12.81 -21.24 5.71
C SER A 29 -13.43 -20.23 6.67
N LEU A 30 -14.03 -20.72 7.76
CA LEU A 30 -14.60 -19.86 8.79
C LEU A 30 -13.50 -19.14 9.60
N ASP A 31 -12.42 -19.85 9.96
CA ASP A 31 -11.28 -19.25 10.67
C ASP A 31 -10.62 -18.17 9.81
N CYS A 32 -10.45 -18.39 8.51
CA CYS A 32 -9.93 -17.38 7.59
C CYS A 32 -10.81 -16.12 7.51
N LEU A 33 -12.13 -16.26 7.57
CA LEU A 33 -13.04 -15.12 7.59
C LEU A 33 -12.97 -14.32 8.89
N LEU A 34 -12.84 -15.00 10.01
CA LEU A 34 -12.80 -14.37 11.34
C LEU A 34 -11.40 -13.87 11.71
N HIS A 35 -10.38 -14.53 11.22
CA HIS A 35 -8.96 -14.32 11.55
C HIS A 35 -8.08 -14.25 10.29
N PRO A 36 -8.38 -13.33 9.35
CA PRO A 36 -7.64 -13.23 8.10
C PRO A 36 -6.14 -12.95 8.32
N GLU A 37 -5.78 -12.40 9.47
CA GLU A 37 -4.39 -12.11 9.85
C GLU A 37 -3.51 -13.36 9.97
N LYS A 38 -4.09 -14.54 10.16
CA LYS A 38 -3.35 -15.81 10.26
C LYS A 38 -2.93 -16.38 8.89
N TYR A 39 -3.51 -15.87 7.80
CA TYR A 39 -3.38 -16.44 6.46
C TYR A 39 -2.59 -15.51 5.54
N ALA A 40 -2.08 -16.05 4.43
CA ALA A 40 -1.46 -15.25 3.39
C ALA A 40 -2.45 -14.22 2.78
N PRO A 41 -1.96 -13.15 2.12
CA PRO A 41 -2.81 -12.20 1.41
C PRO A 41 -3.69 -12.80 0.31
N VAL A 42 -3.35 -14.01 -0.14
CA VAL A 42 -4.14 -14.83 -1.06
C VAL A 42 -4.33 -16.22 -0.48
N ILE A 43 -5.47 -16.82 -0.75
CA ILE A 43 -5.85 -18.16 -0.27
C ILE A 43 -6.30 -19.04 -1.44
N SER A 44 -6.17 -20.36 -1.28
CA SER A 44 -6.76 -21.33 -2.19
C SER A 44 -8.12 -21.77 -1.61
N SER A 45 -9.19 -21.66 -2.38
CA SER A 45 -10.57 -21.91 -1.94
C SER A 45 -11.24 -23.06 -2.68
N GLY A 46 -10.49 -23.85 -3.45
CA GLY A 46 -11.09 -24.89 -4.28
C GLY A 46 -10.23 -26.13 -4.44
N ASP A 47 -10.85 -27.18 -4.97
CA ASP A 47 -10.17 -28.37 -5.44
C ASP A 47 -9.47 -28.06 -6.76
N CYS A 48 -8.16 -28.20 -6.78
CA CYS A 48 -7.32 -27.94 -7.95
C CYS A 48 -6.94 -29.22 -8.72
N THR A 49 -7.68 -30.33 -8.51
CA THR A 49 -7.46 -31.61 -9.20
C THR A 49 -7.62 -31.48 -10.72
N ASP A 50 -8.56 -30.65 -11.18
CA ASP A 50 -8.82 -30.39 -12.61
C ASP A 50 -7.83 -29.39 -13.24
N CYS A 51 -6.88 -28.89 -12.45
CA CYS A 51 -5.83 -28.01 -12.95
C CYS A 51 -4.70 -28.86 -13.54
N ASP A 52 -4.13 -28.42 -14.68
CA ASP A 52 -2.97 -29.07 -15.31
C ASP A 52 -1.87 -29.36 -14.28
N GLU A 53 -1.05 -30.43 -14.51
CA GLU A 53 0.08 -30.81 -13.64
C GLU A 53 0.98 -29.60 -13.33
N ASP A 54 1.07 -28.70 -14.28
CA ASP A 54 1.83 -27.44 -14.27
C ASP A 54 0.96 -26.23 -13.88
N ALA A 55 0.32 -26.25 -12.74
CA ALA A 55 -0.55 -25.17 -12.29
C ALA A 55 0.04 -23.77 -12.55
N ALA A 56 -0.68 -22.95 -13.32
CA ALA A 56 -0.21 -21.62 -13.73
C ALA A 56 0.17 -20.72 -12.55
N CYS A 57 -0.54 -20.85 -11.42
CA CYS A 57 -0.24 -20.10 -10.20
C CYS A 57 1.11 -20.49 -9.58
N VAL A 58 1.51 -21.77 -9.67
CA VAL A 58 2.83 -22.24 -9.20
C VAL A 58 3.93 -21.67 -10.09
N LYS A 59 3.79 -21.80 -11.41
CA LYS A 59 4.80 -21.30 -12.38
C LYS A 59 4.97 -19.79 -12.36
N SER A 60 3.91 -19.06 -12.08
CA SER A 60 3.92 -17.59 -12.06
C SER A 60 4.40 -16.99 -10.73
N CYS A 61 4.66 -17.82 -9.72
CA CYS A 61 5.07 -17.32 -8.42
C CYS A 61 6.59 -17.08 -8.34
N ASP A 62 7.02 -15.86 -8.60
CA ASP A 62 8.43 -15.45 -8.50
C ASP A 62 9.05 -15.64 -7.10
N PHE A 63 8.21 -15.77 -6.06
CA PHE A 63 8.64 -15.92 -4.67
C PHE A 63 8.67 -17.36 -4.19
N GLY A 64 8.28 -18.34 -5.03
CA GLY A 64 8.21 -19.75 -4.65
C GLY A 64 7.26 -20.03 -3.49
N ALA A 65 6.21 -19.23 -3.36
CA ALA A 65 5.26 -19.31 -2.25
C ALA A 65 4.11 -20.29 -2.50
N ILE A 66 4.01 -20.88 -3.69
CA ILE A 66 2.90 -21.73 -4.07
C ILE A 66 3.44 -23.09 -4.51
N GLU A 67 2.87 -24.15 -4.00
CA GLU A 67 3.15 -25.54 -4.43
C GLU A 67 1.86 -26.31 -4.66
N LYS A 68 1.90 -27.29 -5.58
CA LYS A 68 0.83 -28.27 -5.78
C LYS A 68 1.23 -29.57 -5.11
N THR A 69 0.40 -30.05 -4.19
CA THR A 69 0.62 -31.29 -3.47
C THR A 69 0.27 -32.51 -4.33
N PRO A 70 0.77 -33.72 -4.00
CA PRO A 70 0.48 -34.93 -4.76
C PRO A 70 -1.01 -35.30 -4.81
N ASP A 71 -1.81 -34.87 -3.83
CA ASP A 71 -3.26 -35.04 -3.78
C ASP A 71 -4.03 -33.94 -4.55
N GLY A 72 -3.32 -33.10 -5.31
CA GLY A 72 -3.91 -32.09 -6.20
C GLY A 72 -4.27 -30.77 -5.54
N LYS A 73 -4.02 -30.58 -4.25
CA LYS A 73 -4.26 -29.31 -3.55
C LYS A 73 -3.18 -28.29 -3.86
N VAL A 74 -3.54 -27.02 -3.75
CA VAL A 74 -2.59 -25.90 -3.83
C VAL A 74 -2.39 -25.34 -2.45
N LEU A 75 -1.13 -25.36 -1.98
CA LEU A 75 -0.69 -24.76 -0.73
C LEU A 75 -0.03 -23.42 -1.00
N ILE A 76 -0.36 -22.42 -0.19
CA ILE A 76 0.25 -21.09 -0.23
C ILE A 76 0.97 -20.87 1.09
N HIS A 77 2.29 -20.67 1.03
CA HIS A 77 3.15 -20.42 2.19
C HIS A 77 3.10 -18.95 2.60
N PRO A 78 2.51 -18.60 3.76
CA PRO A 78 2.32 -17.21 4.18
C PRO A 78 3.64 -16.45 4.39
N ASP A 79 4.68 -17.15 4.85
CA ASP A 79 6.02 -16.60 5.07
C ASP A 79 6.72 -16.17 3.78
N LYS A 80 6.49 -16.90 2.67
CA LYS A 80 7.07 -16.62 1.35
C LYS A 80 6.21 -15.71 0.48
N CYS A 81 4.90 -15.67 0.71
CA CYS A 81 3.96 -14.93 -0.13
C CYS A 81 4.16 -13.42 0.03
N ALA A 82 4.55 -12.75 -1.06
CA ALA A 82 4.67 -11.30 -1.11
C ALA A 82 3.33 -10.55 -1.32
N GLY A 83 2.24 -11.27 -1.61
CA GLY A 83 0.93 -10.65 -1.88
C GLY A 83 0.85 -9.87 -3.20
N CYS A 84 1.68 -10.18 -4.19
CA CYS A 84 1.74 -9.45 -5.47
C CYS A 84 0.49 -9.60 -6.35
N GLY A 85 -0.33 -10.65 -6.13
CA GLY A 85 -1.60 -10.87 -6.83
C GLY A 85 -1.52 -11.62 -8.15
N VAL A 86 -0.34 -11.86 -8.73
CA VAL A 86 -0.19 -12.50 -10.03
C VAL A 86 -0.92 -13.86 -10.10
N CYS A 87 -0.89 -14.64 -9.03
CA CYS A 87 -1.54 -15.94 -8.97
C CYS A 87 -3.07 -15.85 -9.06
N THR A 88 -3.68 -14.75 -8.63
CA THR A 88 -5.13 -14.54 -8.76
C THR A 88 -5.54 -14.31 -10.21
N ASP A 89 -4.70 -13.62 -10.98
CA ASP A 89 -4.96 -13.28 -12.38
C ASP A 89 -4.78 -14.46 -13.33
N VAL A 90 -3.81 -15.33 -13.03
CA VAL A 90 -3.53 -16.52 -13.87
C VAL A 90 -4.37 -17.73 -13.52
N CYS A 91 -5.09 -17.73 -12.41
CA CYS A 91 -5.93 -18.85 -11.98
C CYS A 91 -7.25 -18.90 -12.79
N LYS A 92 -7.27 -19.67 -13.88
CA LYS A 92 -8.46 -19.81 -14.74
C LYS A 92 -9.68 -20.39 -14.03
N LEU A 93 -9.47 -21.20 -13.00
CA LEU A 93 -10.54 -21.81 -12.21
C LEU A 93 -11.09 -20.85 -11.13
N GLY A 94 -10.43 -19.71 -10.88
CA GLY A 94 -10.83 -18.77 -9.86
C GLY A 94 -10.68 -19.28 -8.42
N HIS A 95 -9.88 -20.34 -8.20
CA HIS A 95 -9.69 -20.95 -6.89
C HIS A 95 -8.70 -20.17 -6.01
N ILE A 96 -7.79 -19.39 -6.62
CA ILE A 96 -6.92 -18.47 -5.86
C ILE A 96 -7.67 -17.16 -5.69
N LYS A 97 -7.92 -16.80 -4.44
CA LYS A 97 -8.70 -15.63 -4.06
C LYS A 97 -7.94 -14.73 -3.11
N GLU A 98 -8.34 -13.48 -3.04
CA GLU A 98 -7.88 -12.55 -2.01
C GLU A 98 -8.37 -13.01 -0.64
N ASN A 99 -7.49 -12.91 0.36
CA ASN A 99 -7.86 -13.01 1.77
C ASN A 99 -8.43 -11.64 2.20
N ARG A 100 -9.71 -11.61 2.52
CA ARG A 100 -10.49 -10.38 2.72
C ARG A 100 -10.59 -9.99 4.19
N GLU A 101 -10.52 -8.67 4.44
CA GLU A 101 -10.58 -8.11 5.80
C GLU A 101 -11.84 -7.28 6.06
N ILE A 102 -12.85 -7.35 5.18
CA ILE A 102 -14.10 -6.59 5.33
C ILE A 102 -14.80 -6.93 6.65
N TYR A 103 -14.93 -8.23 6.95
CA TYR A 103 -15.68 -8.69 8.12
C TYR A 103 -15.13 -8.13 9.45
N PRO A 104 -13.84 -8.28 9.78
CA PRO A 104 -13.30 -7.73 11.01
C PRO A 104 -13.37 -6.21 11.09
N VAL A 105 -13.21 -5.49 9.96
CA VAL A 105 -13.34 -4.03 9.93
C VAL A 105 -14.76 -3.59 10.27
N LEU A 106 -15.77 -4.18 9.62
CA LEU A 106 -17.17 -3.87 9.91
C LEU A 106 -17.57 -4.25 11.35
N ASN A 107 -17.00 -5.34 11.88
CA ASN A 107 -17.23 -5.72 13.27
C ASN A 107 -16.73 -4.62 14.22
N VAL A 108 -15.51 -4.13 14.03
CA VAL A 108 -14.95 -3.05 14.88
C VAL A 108 -15.75 -1.76 14.76
N LEU A 109 -16.18 -1.38 13.55
CA LEU A 109 -17.05 -0.22 13.34
C LEU A 109 -18.40 -0.39 14.03
N ASN A 110 -19.02 -1.58 13.90
CA ASN A 110 -20.33 -1.87 14.52
C ASN A 110 -20.27 -1.91 16.07
N GLU A 111 -19.15 -2.35 16.64
CA GLU A 111 -18.96 -2.29 18.10
C GLU A 111 -18.93 -0.87 18.65
N GLY A 112 -18.44 0.10 17.89
CA GLY A 112 -18.40 1.51 18.26
C GLY A 112 -17.58 1.85 19.51
N LYS A 113 -16.71 0.92 19.97
CA LYS A 113 -15.96 1.07 21.24
C LYS A 113 -14.67 1.85 21.08
N ARG A 114 -14.12 1.91 19.88
CA ARG A 114 -12.84 2.54 19.57
C ARG A 114 -12.98 3.49 18.39
N GLN A 115 -12.16 4.52 18.35
CA GLN A 115 -12.04 5.38 17.18
C GLN A 115 -11.37 4.59 16.06
N VAL A 116 -11.97 4.60 14.86
CA VAL A 116 -11.44 3.91 13.69
C VAL A 116 -11.02 4.98 12.67
N TYR A 117 -9.76 4.98 12.28
CA TYR A 117 -9.22 5.89 11.27
C TYR A 117 -8.93 5.14 9.97
N ALA A 118 -9.42 5.67 8.86
CA ALA A 118 -9.00 5.23 7.53
C ALA A 118 -7.69 5.91 7.13
N ILE A 119 -6.75 5.15 6.56
CA ILE A 119 -5.52 5.66 5.94
C ILE A 119 -5.61 5.32 4.45
N ILE A 120 -5.75 6.32 3.59
CA ILE A 120 -5.97 6.07 2.16
C ILE A 120 -4.69 6.20 1.35
N ALA A 121 -4.46 5.26 0.42
CA ALA A 121 -3.31 5.24 -0.48
C ALA A 121 -3.34 6.43 -1.46
N PRO A 122 -2.20 7.00 -1.88
CA PRO A 122 -2.17 8.11 -2.84
C PRO A 122 -2.84 7.82 -4.20
N ALA A 123 -2.98 6.54 -4.56
CA ALA A 123 -3.62 6.10 -5.80
C ALA A 123 -5.16 6.12 -5.77
N PHE A 124 -5.79 6.74 -4.76
CA PHE A 124 -7.24 6.66 -4.55
C PHE A 124 -8.09 7.52 -5.49
N THR A 125 -7.49 8.55 -6.09
CA THR A 125 -8.23 9.50 -6.94
C THR A 125 -8.80 8.80 -8.18
N GLY A 126 -10.09 9.05 -8.48
CA GLY A 126 -10.82 8.43 -9.57
C GLY A 126 -11.28 6.98 -9.31
N GLN A 127 -10.84 6.32 -8.23
CA GLN A 127 -11.16 4.90 -7.98
C GLN A 127 -12.63 4.66 -7.60
N PHE A 128 -13.28 5.62 -6.98
CA PHE A 128 -14.64 5.49 -6.45
C PHE A 128 -15.66 6.38 -7.19
N GLY A 129 -15.35 6.80 -8.40
CA GLY A 129 -16.16 7.69 -9.21
C GLY A 129 -15.40 8.94 -9.66
N LYS A 130 -15.82 9.52 -10.79
CA LYS A 130 -15.12 10.68 -11.39
C LYS A 130 -15.18 11.92 -10.51
N ASN A 131 -16.27 12.08 -9.77
CA ASN A 131 -16.53 13.21 -8.89
C ASN A 131 -16.34 12.86 -7.40
N ALA A 132 -15.80 11.69 -7.09
CA ALA A 132 -15.43 11.27 -5.73
C ALA A 132 -14.16 12.00 -5.29
N THR A 133 -14.29 13.28 -4.95
CA THR A 133 -13.19 14.12 -4.46
C THR A 133 -12.62 13.60 -3.14
N PRO A 134 -11.40 14.00 -2.75
CA PRO A 134 -10.86 13.66 -1.43
C PRO A 134 -11.78 14.08 -0.28
N GLY A 135 -12.44 15.24 -0.39
CA GLY A 135 -13.36 15.75 0.63
C GLY A 135 -14.63 14.90 0.73
N ARG A 136 -15.23 14.53 -0.38
CA ARG A 136 -16.40 13.64 -0.42
C ARG A 136 -16.09 12.25 0.11
N LEU A 137 -14.89 11.73 -0.15
CA LEU A 137 -14.45 10.48 0.45
C LEU A 137 -14.30 10.59 1.97
N ARG A 138 -13.80 11.73 2.52
CA ARG A 138 -13.79 11.96 3.97
C ARG A 138 -15.19 11.88 4.55
N SER A 139 -16.17 12.52 3.89
CA SER A 139 -17.57 12.44 4.29
C SER A 139 -18.14 11.02 4.21
N ALA A 140 -17.78 10.26 3.18
CA ALA A 140 -18.20 8.86 3.03
C ALA A 140 -17.65 7.97 4.15
N PHE A 141 -16.37 8.10 4.49
CA PHE A 141 -15.79 7.38 5.62
C PHE A 141 -16.46 7.73 6.95
N LYS A 142 -16.72 9.02 7.19
CA LYS A 142 -17.47 9.45 8.40
C LYS A 142 -18.87 8.85 8.44
N ALA A 143 -19.57 8.83 7.32
CA ALA A 143 -20.91 8.24 7.21
C ALA A 143 -20.92 6.74 7.56
N LEU A 144 -19.83 6.01 7.32
CA LEU A 144 -19.64 4.63 7.71
C LEU A 144 -19.20 4.43 9.17
N GLY A 145 -19.02 5.51 9.93
CA GLY A 145 -18.60 5.44 11.34
C GLY A 145 -17.10 5.53 11.59
N PHE A 146 -16.28 5.79 10.57
CA PHE A 146 -14.88 6.14 10.80
C PHE A 146 -14.77 7.52 11.44
N GLN A 147 -13.80 7.69 12.34
CA GLN A 147 -13.49 8.98 12.97
C GLN A 147 -12.96 9.99 11.96
N GLY A 148 -12.25 9.52 10.93
CA GLY A 148 -11.70 10.35 9.87
C GLY A 148 -10.91 9.56 8.84
N MET A 149 -10.53 10.25 7.77
CA MET A 149 -9.67 9.73 6.71
C MET A 149 -8.36 10.53 6.68
N VAL A 150 -7.24 9.82 6.76
CA VAL A 150 -5.87 10.34 6.67
C VAL A 150 -5.29 9.94 5.32
N GLU A 151 -4.73 10.88 4.60
CA GLU A 151 -4.04 10.58 3.35
C GLU A 151 -2.61 10.11 3.62
N ALA A 152 -2.27 8.91 3.15
CA ALA A 152 -0.88 8.41 3.22
C ALA A 152 0.11 9.31 2.44
N ALA A 153 -0.39 10.17 1.56
CA ALA A 153 0.41 11.15 0.82
C ALA A 153 1.15 12.15 1.73
N VAL A 154 0.58 12.53 2.89
CA VAL A 154 1.27 13.37 3.88
C VAL A 154 2.51 12.68 4.43
N PHE A 155 2.42 11.37 4.65
CA PHE A 155 3.56 10.57 5.13
C PHE A 155 4.55 10.24 4.01
N ALA A 156 4.08 10.19 2.77
CA ALA A 156 4.95 10.15 1.60
C ALA A 156 5.78 11.43 1.48
N ASP A 157 5.23 12.61 1.81
CA ASP A 157 6.00 13.86 1.92
C ASP A 157 7.15 13.73 2.92
N ILE A 158 6.87 13.26 4.13
CA ILE A 158 7.88 13.09 5.18
C ILE A 158 8.96 12.09 4.76
N LEU A 159 8.55 10.98 4.16
CA LEU A 159 9.49 9.96 3.68
C LEU A 159 10.29 10.44 2.46
N THR A 160 9.74 11.33 1.64
CA THR A 160 10.50 11.98 0.56
C THR A 160 11.67 12.80 1.11
N LEU A 161 11.45 13.54 2.20
CA LEU A 161 12.54 14.26 2.88
C LEU A 161 13.59 13.29 3.39
N LYS A 162 13.18 12.22 4.06
CA LYS A 162 14.09 11.19 4.56
C LYS A 162 14.91 10.58 3.43
N GLU A 163 14.28 10.15 2.34
CA GLU A 163 14.99 9.57 1.18
C GLU A 163 15.92 10.58 0.50
N ALA A 164 15.55 11.86 0.45
CA ALA A 164 16.40 12.91 -0.11
C ALA A 164 17.68 13.12 0.73
N LEU A 165 17.57 13.10 2.05
CA LEU A 165 18.70 13.21 2.97
C LEU A 165 19.61 11.96 2.94
N GLU A 166 18.99 10.79 2.88
CA GLU A 166 19.72 9.54 2.74
C GLU A 166 20.45 9.46 1.40
N PHE A 167 19.85 9.94 0.31
CA PHE A 167 20.53 10.08 -0.97
C PHE A 167 21.78 10.98 -0.86
N ASP A 168 21.66 12.08 -0.15
CA ASP A 168 22.79 12.97 0.10
C ASP A 168 23.90 12.29 0.91
N THR A 169 23.54 11.40 1.82
CA THR A 169 24.47 10.67 2.65
C THR A 169 25.13 9.49 1.92
N HIS A 170 24.39 8.77 1.08
CA HIS A 170 24.83 7.52 0.45
C HIS A 170 25.49 7.72 -0.92
N VAL A 171 25.09 8.76 -1.69
CA VAL A 171 25.55 8.99 -3.05
C VAL A 171 26.55 10.16 -3.08
N LYS A 172 27.84 9.88 -2.82
CA LYS A 172 28.93 10.86 -2.71
C LYS A 172 29.88 10.87 -3.89
N LYS A 173 30.02 9.77 -4.59
CA LYS A 173 30.92 9.62 -5.75
C LYS A 173 30.26 8.87 -6.88
N GLN A 174 30.87 8.97 -8.05
CA GLN A 174 30.42 8.19 -9.21
C GLN A 174 30.47 6.69 -8.91
N GLY A 175 29.37 5.97 -9.22
CA GLY A 175 29.20 4.56 -8.92
C GLY A 175 28.43 4.28 -7.62
N ASP A 176 28.28 5.25 -6.73
CA ASP A 176 27.35 5.12 -5.60
C ASP A 176 25.91 5.20 -6.09
N PHE A 177 25.02 4.45 -5.44
CA PHE A 177 23.60 4.46 -5.78
C PHE A 177 22.72 4.15 -4.56
N GLN A 178 21.45 4.49 -4.69
CA GLN A 178 20.40 4.20 -3.72
C GLN A 178 19.23 3.52 -4.42
N LEU A 179 18.66 2.50 -3.77
CA LEU A 179 17.36 1.95 -4.11
C LEU A 179 16.27 2.71 -3.36
N THR A 180 15.03 2.75 -3.89
CA THR A 180 13.91 3.32 -3.14
C THR A 180 13.63 2.54 -1.86
N SER A 181 13.10 3.25 -0.88
CA SER A 181 12.70 2.68 0.40
C SER A 181 11.44 1.78 0.33
N CYS A 182 10.85 1.50 1.47
CA CYS A 182 9.79 0.52 1.67
C CYS A 182 8.40 0.88 1.11
N CYS A 183 8.24 1.82 0.20
CA CYS A 183 6.91 2.19 -0.31
C CYS A 183 6.18 1.04 -1.00
N CYS A 184 6.89 0.15 -1.71
CA CYS A 184 6.32 -1.03 -2.37
C CYS A 184 6.76 -2.34 -1.68
N PRO A 185 5.87 -3.06 -0.96
CA PRO A 185 6.22 -4.31 -0.28
C PRO A 185 6.72 -5.41 -1.23
N VAL A 186 6.24 -5.45 -2.47
CA VAL A 186 6.68 -6.44 -3.47
C VAL A 186 8.13 -6.17 -3.90
N TRP A 187 8.50 -4.89 -4.09
CA TRP A 187 9.88 -4.48 -4.36
C TRP A 187 10.82 -4.90 -3.22
N ILE A 188 10.42 -4.61 -1.98
CA ILE A 188 11.18 -5.00 -0.80
C ILE A 188 11.28 -6.52 -0.65
N ALA A 189 10.21 -7.26 -0.97
CA ALA A 189 10.25 -8.72 -0.96
C ALA A 189 11.24 -9.29 -2.00
N LEU A 190 11.39 -8.67 -3.17
CA LEU A 190 12.43 -9.04 -4.14
C LEU A 190 13.83 -8.82 -3.55
N ILE A 191 14.09 -7.66 -2.98
CA ILE A 191 15.42 -7.33 -2.41
C ILE A 191 15.73 -8.25 -1.22
N ARG A 192 14.84 -8.34 -0.22
CA ARG A 192 15.07 -9.13 1.00
C ARG A 192 15.05 -10.64 0.76
N GLY A 193 14.24 -11.11 -0.18
CA GLY A 193 14.07 -12.54 -0.45
C GLY A 193 15.07 -13.09 -1.46
N ILE A 194 15.25 -12.40 -2.58
CA ILE A 194 15.98 -12.91 -3.75
C ILE A 194 17.34 -12.21 -3.91
N TYR A 195 17.41 -10.89 -3.75
CA TYR A 195 18.59 -10.07 -4.02
C TYR A 195 19.19 -9.46 -2.75
N LYS A 196 19.43 -10.29 -1.75
CA LYS A 196 19.84 -9.89 -0.38
C LYS A 196 21.12 -9.04 -0.32
N ASP A 197 21.99 -9.20 -1.28
CA ASP A 197 23.23 -8.44 -1.44
C ASP A 197 22.99 -6.94 -1.70
N LEU A 198 21.79 -6.57 -2.17
CA LEU A 198 21.40 -5.19 -2.39
C LEU A 198 20.66 -4.54 -1.19
N ALA A 199 20.35 -5.30 -0.15
CA ALA A 199 19.66 -4.75 1.03
C ALA A 199 20.38 -3.53 1.67
N PRO A 200 21.73 -3.46 1.73
CA PRO A 200 22.44 -2.29 2.26
C PRO A 200 22.20 -0.99 1.47
N HIS A 201 21.70 -1.06 0.24
CA HIS A 201 21.38 0.11 -0.59
C HIS A 201 19.93 0.58 -0.47
N VAL A 202 19.13 -0.10 0.36
CA VAL A 202 17.75 0.30 0.67
C VAL A 202 17.76 1.13 1.94
N PRO A 203 17.28 2.37 1.91
CA PRO A 203 17.14 3.18 3.12
C PRO A 203 16.29 2.51 4.19
N GLY A 204 16.70 2.62 5.44
CA GLY A 204 16.00 2.03 6.59
C GLY A 204 14.73 2.78 6.96
N ALA A 205 13.78 2.92 6.02
CA ALA A 205 12.53 3.63 6.23
C ALA A 205 11.32 2.69 6.14
N VAL A 206 10.26 3.02 6.87
CA VAL A 206 8.95 2.37 6.74
C VAL A 206 8.19 2.91 5.52
N SER A 207 7.13 2.22 5.11
CA SER A 207 6.24 2.76 4.06
C SER A 207 5.34 3.89 4.59
N PRO A 208 4.77 4.74 3.70
CA PRO A 208 3.79 5.76 4.09
C PRO A 208 2.59 5.20 4.85
N MET A 209 2.15 3.99 4.55
CA MET A 209 1.10 3.28 5.29
C MET A 209 1.50 3.07 6.75
N ILE A 210 2.68 2.54 6.99
CA ILE A 210 3.17 2.22 8.34
C ILE A 210 3.47 3.51 9.12
N ALA A 211 4.10 4.50 8.49
CA ALA A 211 4.34 5.81 9.11
C ALA A 211 3.03 6.45 9.57
N ALA A 212 2.01 6.47 8.69
CA ALA A 212 0.68 6.97 9.02
C ALA A 212 0.06 6.23 10.21
N GLY A 213 0.10 4.90 10.19
CA GLY A 213 -0.44 4.08 11.27
C GLY A 213 0.24 4.33 12.62
N ARG A 214 1.58 4.36 12.63
CA ARG A 214 2.36 4.64 13.85
C ARG A 214 2.04 6.03 14.41
N VAL A 215 1.94 7.04 13.54
CA VAL A 215 1.61 8.41 13.96
C VAL A 215 0.17 8.52 14.47
N VAL A 216 -0.81 7.93 13.78
CA VAL A 216 -2.20 7.90 14.26
C VAL A 216 -2.26 7.27 15.65
N LYS A 217 -1.58 6.14 15.87
CA LYS A 217 -1.57 5.47 17.17
C LYS A 217 -0.79 6.22 18.24
N LYS A 218 0.24 6.99 17.87
CA LYS A 218 0.93 7.88 18.81
C LYS A 218 0.02 9.01 19.29
N LEU A 219 -0.77 9.59 18.39
CA LEU A 219 -1.72 10.65 18.71
C LEU A 219 -3.00 10.12 19.38
N HIS A 220 -3.40 8.90 19.05
CA HIS A 220 -4.62 8.23 19.51
C HIS A 220 -4.32 6.77 19.91
N PRO A 221 -3.75 6.50 21.10
CA PRO A 221 -3.20 5.18 21.45
C PRO A 221 -4.19 4.00 21.36
N ASN A 222 -5.49 4.27 21.52
CA ASN A 222 -6.55 3.24 21.46
C ASN A 222 -7.24 3.18 20.09
N ALA A 223 -6.78 3.95 19.10
CA ALA A 223 -7.39 3.95 17.78
C ALA A 223 -7.15 2.62 17.05
N VAL A 224 -8.10 2.28 16.19
CA VAL A 224 -7.95 1.26 15.15
C VAL A 224 -7.60 1.96 13.84
N THR A 225 -6.61 1.44 13.15
CA THR A 225 -6.15 1.95 11.86
C THR A 225 -6.49 0.97 10.75
N VAL A 226 -7.14 1.46 9.71
CA VAL A 226 -7.54 0.69 8.53
C VAL A 226 -6.91 1.34 7.30
N PHE A 227 -5.95 0.66 6.68
CA PHE A 227 -5.42 1.14 5.40
C PHE A 227 -6.36 0.76 4.26
N VAL A 228 -6.55 1.68 3.31
CA VAL A 228 -7.38 1.48 2.12
C VAL A 228 -6.55 1.77 0.87
N GLY A 229 -6.34 0.76 0.02
CA GLY A 229 -5.48 0.92 -1.15
C GLY A 229 -5.64 -0.19 -2.19
N PRO A 230 -4.94 -0.13 -3.34
CA PRO A 230 -5.10 -1.09 -4.42
C PRO A 230 -4.26 -2.37 -4.25
N CYS A 231 -3.63 -2.58 -3.09
CA CYS A 231 -2.50 -3.48 -2.93
C CYS A 231 -2.76 -4.57 -1.88
N MET A 232 -2.76 -5.83 -2.31
CA MET A 232 -2.85 -6.99 -1.39
C MET A 232 -1.57 -7.21 -0.57
N ALA A 233 -0.40 -6.84 -1.12
CA ALA A 233 0.88 -6.97 -0.41
C ALA A 233 0.95 -6.13 0.88
N LYS A 234 0.14 -5.07 0.97
CA LYS A 234 0.00 -4.26 2.20
C LYS A 234 -0.60 -5.06 3.36
N LYS A 235 -1.42 -6.10 3.09
CA LYS A 235 -1.91 -7.03 4.11
C LYS A 235 -0.75 -7.82 4.74
N LYS A 236 0.24 -8.23 3.95
CA LYS A 236 1.47 -8.88 4.44
C LYS A 236 2.34 -7.90 5.22
N GLU A 237 2.59 -6.71 4.68
CA GLU A 237 3.42 -5.69 5.31
C GLU A 237 2.91 -5.31 6.71
N ALA A 238 1.60 -5.11 6.87
CA ALA A 238 0.99 -4.77 8.15
C ALA A 238 1.21 -5.83 9.25
N ARG A 239 1.55 -7.06 8.86
CA ARG A 239 1.71 -8.22 9.74
C ARG A 239 3.17 -8.61 9.98
N GLU A 240 4.13 -7.97 9.31
CA GLU A 240 5.54 -8.24 9.53
C GLU A 240 5.92 -7.88 10.98
N ASP A 241 6.75 -8.70 11.61
CA ASP A 241 7.03 -8.65 13.05
C ASP A 241 7.55 -7.29 13.53
N ASP A 242 8.34 -6.62 12.71
CA ASP A 242 8.90 -5.29 12.98
C ASP A 242 7.91 -4.14 12.71
N LEU A 243 6.78 -4.42 12.06
CA LEU A 243 5.77 -3.43 11.65
C LEU A 243 4.39 -3.64 12.27
N LYS A 244 4.13 -4.81 12.82
CA LYS A 244 2.83 -5.15 13.43
C LYS A 244 2.44 -4.16 14.53
N GLY A 245 1.15 -3.88 14.60
CA GLY A 245 0.60 -2.90 15.54
C GLY A 245 0.54 -1.47 15.00
N ALA A 246 1.18 -1.17 13.85
CA ALA A 246 1.04 0.13 13.19
C ALA A 246 -0.31 0.24 12.46
N VAL A 247 -0.69 -0.79 11.72
CA VAL A 247 -1.96 -0.87 10.97
C VAL A 247 -2.68 -2.15 11.37
N ASP A 248 -3.93 -2.02 11.81
CA ASP A 248 -4.70 -3.16 12.31
C ASP A 248 -5.32 -3.98 11.16
N TYR A 249 -5.83 -3.29 10.13
CA TYR A 249 -6.50 -3.90 8.99
C TYR A 249 -6.11 -3.23 7.67
N VAL A 250 -6.20 -3.99 6.58
CA VAL A 250 -5.96 -3.50 5.22
C VAL A 250 -7.11 -3.90 4.31
N LEU A 251 -7.90 -2.92 3.88
CA LEU A 251 -8.92 -3.08 2.85
C LEU A 251 -8.35 -2.72 1.48
N THR A 252 -8.72 -3.48 0.47
CA THR A 252 -8.46 -3.10 -0.92
C THR A 252 -9.49 -2.07 -1.40
N PHE A 253 -9.22 -1.37 -2.51
CA PHE A 253 -10.21 -0.46 -3.11
C PHE A 253 -11.47 -1.21 -3.51
N GLN A 254 -11.34 -2.46 -4.00
CA GLN A 254 -12.50 -3.30 -4.32
C GLN A 254 -13.32 -3.63 -3.07
N GLU A 255 -12.66 -4.01 -1.97
CA GLU A 255 -13.35 -4.24 -0.70
C GLU A 255 -14.06 -2.99 -0.19
N MET A 256 -13.40 -1.83 -0.27
CA MET A 256 -14.01 -0.57 0.17
C MET A 256 -15.16 -0.12 -0.74
N GLY A 257 -15.02 -0.28 -2.06
CA GLY A 257 -16.08 -0.01 -3.04
C GLY A 257 -17.33 -0.84 -2.77
N GLU A 258 -17.15 -2.12 -2.46
CA GLU A 258 -18.26 -3.01 -2.07
C GLU A 258 -18.95 -2.56 -0.77
N ILE A 259 -18.19 -2.05 0.20
CA ILE A 259 -18.77 -1.48 1.43
C ILE A 259 -19.61 -0.26 1.08
N PHE A 260 -19.10 0.67 0.26
CA PHE A 260 -19.85 1.86 -0.16
C PHE A 260 -21.13 1.51 -0.93
N GLU A 261 -21.04 0.58 -1.89
CA GLU A 261 -22.18 0.11 -2.67
C GLU A 261 -23.24 -0.57 -1.78
N THR A 262 -22.82 -1.48 -0.89
CA THR A 262 -23.73 -2.20 0.01
C THR A 262 -24.37 -1.28 1.05
N ALA A 263 -23.72 -0.16 1.38
CA ALA A 263 -24.23 0.87 2.27
C ALA A 263 -25.20 1.84 1.57
N ASP A 264 -25.44 1.68 0.27
CA ASP A 264 -26.21 2.61 -0.57
C ASP A 264 -25.67 4.05 -0.47
N LEU A 265 -24.32 4.21 -0.45
CA LEU A 265 -23.63 5.49 -0.35
C LEU A 265 -23.26 6.00 -1.74
N ASP A 266 -23.93 7.05 -2.19
CA ASP A 266 -23.53 7.82 -3.37
C ASP A 266 -22.52 8.89 -2.96
N ILE A 267 -21.23 8.59 -3.14
CA ILE A 267 -20.12 9.44 -2.73
C ILE A 267 -20.17 10.79 -3.44
N GLU A 268 -20.61 10.82 -4.70
CA GLU A 268 -20.61 12.03 -5.52
C GLU A 268 -21.62 13.09 -5.04
N THR A 269 -22.58 12.69 -4.20
CA THR A 269 -23.59 13.57 -3.63
C THR A 269 -23.27 14.08 -2.23
N LEU A 270 -22.21 13.56 -1.60
CA LEU A 270 -21.81 13.94 -0.24
C LEU A 270 -21.14 15.31 -0.19
N GLU A 271 -21.13 15.90 1.01
CA GLU A 271 -20.42 17.15 1.28
C GLU A 271 -18.93 17.02 0.95
N ASP A 272 -18.39 18.01 0.26
CA ASP A 272 -16.98 18.08 -0.10
C ASP A 272 -16.20 18.83 0.98
N GLU A 273 -15.63 18.08 1.93
CA GLU A 273 -14.77 18.63 2.99
C GLU A 273 -13.37 18.93 2.43
N GLU A 274 -13.19 20.13 1.89
CA GLU A 274 -11.88 20.55 1.40
C GLU A 274 -10.86 20.63 2.54
N LYS A 275 -9.78 19.88 2.39
CA LYS A 275 -8.60 19.91 3.25
C LYS A 275 -7.37 19.60 2.41
N GLU A 276 -6.40 20.45 2.50
CA GLU A 276 -5.12 20.25 1.84
C GLU A 276 -4.05 19.94 2.88
N HIS A 277 -3.47 18.72 2.81
CA HIS A 277 -2.48 18.28 3.79
C HIS A 277 -1.19 17.77 3.15
N SER A 278 -1.19 17.42 1.85
CA SER A 278 -0.07 16.81 1.16
C SER A 278 0.43 17.68 0.01
N SER A 279 1.74 17.67 -0.24
CA SER A 279 2.32 18.32 -1.41
C SER A 279 2.14 17.46 -2.67
N LYS A 280 2.47 18.02 -3.83
CA LYS A 280 2.53 17.28 -5.09
C LYS A 280 3.44 16.05 -4.96
N ALA A 281 4.59 16.21 -4.31
CA ALA A 281 5.55 15.12 -4.10
C ALA A 281 4.88 13.88 -3.46
N GLY A 282 4.15 14.04 -2.36
CA GLY A 282 3.46 12.92 -1.71
C GLY A 282 2.29 12.37 -2.51
N ARG A 283 1.54 13.23 -3.22
CA ARG A 283 0.38 12.82 -4.02
C ARG A 283 0.76 11.91 -5.19
N ILE A 284 1.89 12.17 -5.85
CA ILE A 284 2.33 11.40 -7.02
C ILE A 284 2.97 10.04 -6.70
N TYR A 285 3.15 9.66 -5.44
CA TYR A 285 3.69 8.35 -5.04
C TYR A 285 2.87 7.17 -5.56
N GLY A 286 1.60 7.39 -5.91
CA GLY A 286 0.72 6.35 -6.42
C GLY A 286 1.07 5.80 -7.80
N ARG A 287 1.99 6.42 -8.55
CA ARG A 287 2.37 6.00 -9.90
C ARG A 287 3.87 5.75 -10.05
N THR A 288 4.24 4.94 -11.04
CA THR A 288 5.66 4.72 -11.39
C THR A 288 6.35 6.05 -11.73
N GLY A 289 7.54 6.23 -11.22
CA GLY A 289 8.33 7.45 -11.36
C GLY A 289 7.90 8.57 -10.39
N GLY A 290 6.88 8.33 -9.56
CA GLY A 290 6.40 9.32 -8.59
C GLY A 290 7.39 9.54 -7.45
N VAL A 291 7.92 8.46 -6.89
CA VAL A 291 8.90 8.54 -5.79
C VAL A 291 10.19 9.18 -6.28
N SER A 292 10.75 8.72 -7.39
CA SER A 292 11.98 9.26 -7.94
C SER A 292 11.86 10.72 -8.37
N GLN A 293 10.70 11.15 -8.87
CA GLN A 293 10.43 12.55 -9.17
C GLN A 293 10.40 13.38 -7.87
N ALA A 294 9.65 12.94 -6.87
CA ALA A 294 9.53 13.62 -5.59
C ALA A 294 10.90 13.79 -4.90
N VAL A 295 11.69 12.72 -4.84
CA VAL A 295 13.04 12.75 -4.25
C VAL A 295 13.96 13.67 -5.05
N LYS A 296 13.96 13.59 -6.38
CA LYS A 296 14.78 14.45 -7.25
C LYS A 296 14.46 15.94 -7.05
N GLU A 297 13.19 16.31 -7.02
CA GLU A 297 12.75 17.69 -6.84
C GLU A 297 13.15 18.19 -5.44
N THR A 298 13.00 17.36 -4.41
CA THR A 298 13.37 17.69 -3.03
C THR A 298 14.89 17.83 -2.86
N VAL A 299 15.68 16.91 -3.41
CA VAL A 299 17.17 17.02 -3.40
C VAL A 299 17.63 18.30 -4.10
N ASN A 300 17.03 18.63 -5.25
CA ASN A 300 17.39 19.88 -5.97
C ASN A 300 17.03 21.14 -5.17
N GLN A 301 15.99 21.09 -4.34
CA GLN A 301 15.61 22.22 -3.49
C GLN A 301 16.49 22.31 -2.24
N LEU A 302 16.88 21.18 -1.65
CA LEU A 302 17.80 21.11 -0.49
C LEU A 302 19.20 21.58 -0.86
N ASP A 303 19.72 21.12 -2.00
CA ASP A 303 21.06 21.47 -2.49
C ASP A 303 21.04 21.71 -4.01
N PRO A 304 20.76 22.96 -4.45
CA PRO A 304 20.74 23.32 -5.86
C PRO A 304 22.09 23.15 -6.56
N GLU A 305 23.20 23.26 -5.83
CA GLU A 305 24.57 23.17 -6.34
C GLU A 305 25.18 21.75 -6.23
N LYS A 306 24.42 20.78 -5.75
CA LYS A 306 24.89 19.39 -5.61
C LYS A 306 25.51 18.86 -6.89
N ALA A 307 26.75 18.40 -6.81
CA ALA A 307 27.52 17.91 -7.95
C ALA A 307 26.93 16.64 -8.57
N LEU A 308 26.46 15.72 -7.72
CA LEU A 308 25.82 14.47 -8.14
C LEU A 308 24.28 14.60 -8.05
N LYS A 309 23.67 15.06 -9.13
CA LYS A 309 22.21 15.14 -9.23
C LYS A 309 21.57 13.76 -9.26
N VAL A 310 20.33 13.68 -8.81
CA VAL A 310 19.53 12.45 -8.91
C VAL A 310 19.30 12.09 -10.39
N LYS A 311 19.88 10.98 -10.82
CA LYS A 311 19.65 10.34 -12.10
C LYS A 311 18.87 9.07 -11.87
N ALA A 312 17.55 9.14 -12.06
CA ALA A 312 16.65 8.07 -11.71
C ALA A 312 16.41 7.10 -12.87
N MET A 313 16.26 5.81 -12.54
CA MET A 313 15.75 4.78 -13.42
C MET A 313 14.64 4.02 -12.70
N GLN A 314 13.54 3.75 -13.39
CA GLN A 314 12.35 3.14 -12.82
C GLN A 314 12.02 1.82 -13.52
N ALA A 315 11.44 0.89 -12.75
CA ALA A 315 10.82 -0.32 -13.28
C ALA A 315 9.50 -0.61 -12.60
N ASP A 316 8.56 -1.16 -13.35
CA ASP A 316 7.26 -1.56 -12.85
C ASP A 316 6.83 -2.95 -13.34
N GLY A 317 6.14 -3.67 -12.46
CA GLY A 317 5.89 -5.10 -12.60
C GLY A 317 7.12 -5.94 -12.20
N VAL A 318 6.89 -7.09 -11.56
CA VAL A 318 7.95 -7.95 -11.02
C VAL A 318 9.02 -8.32 -12.06
N PRO A 319 8.67 -8.71 -13.32
CA PRO A 319 9.67 -9.08 -14.31
C PRO A 319 10.62 -7.93 -14.69
N ASP A 320 10.11 -6.70 -14.83
CA ASP A 320 10.95 -5.56 -15.20
C ASP A 320 11.74 -5.02 -13.99
N CYS A 321 11.20 -5.12 -12.77
CA CYS A 321 11.97 -4.89 -11.55
C CYS A 321 13.18 -5.82 -11.45
N ARG A 322 13.02 -7.11 -11.78
CA ARG A 322 14.14 -8.07 -11.82
C ARG A 322 15.20 -7.70 -12.85
N LYS A 323 14.78 -7.30 -14.06
CA LYS A 323 15.72 -6.82 -15.10
C LYS A 323 16.50 -5.58 -14.64
N LEU A 324 15.82 -4.63 -13.99
CA LEU A 324 16.47 -3.46 -13.43
C LEU A 324 17.50 -3.84 -12.37
N ILE A 325 17.15 -4.71 -11.44
CA ILE A 325 18.05 -5.20 -10.40
C ILE A 325 19.29 -5.87 -11.01
N GLU A 326 19.10 -6.75 -12.01
CA GLU A 326 20.23 -7.39 -12.71
C GLU A 326 21.13 -6.37 -13.41
N ALA A 327 20.56 -5.33 -14.03
CA ALA A 327 21.33 -4.26 -14.64
C ALA A 327 22.15 -3.46 -13.60
N VAL A 328 21.59 -3.21 -12.43
CA VAL A 328 22.28 -2.59 -11.29
C VAL A 328 23.45 -3.46 -10.84
N LYS A 329 23.22 -4.77 -10.59
CA LYS A 329 24.24 -5.72 -10.16
C LYS A 329 25.39 -5.86 -11.17
N ASN A 330 25.07 -5.82 -12.45
CA ASN A 330 26.07 -5.96 -13.53
C ASN A 330 26.76 -4.61 -13.86
N GLY A 331 26.42 -3.51 -13.19
CA GLY A 331 26.99 -2.19 -13.44
C GLY A 331 26.63 -1.60 -14.82
N THR A 332 25.56 -2.09 -15.44
CA THR A 332 25.09 -1.63 -16.77
C THR A 332 23.99 -0.58 -16.69
N ALA A 333 23.43 -0.35 -15.50
CA ALA A 333 22.43 0.69 -15.27
C ALA A 333 23.08 2.07 -15.13
N ASP A 334 22.76 2.98 -16.05
CA ASP A 334 23.29 4.34 -16.03
C ASP A 334 22.41 5.29 -15.22
N ALA A 335 22.35 5.06 -13.89
CA ALA A 335 21.61 5.85 -12.93
C ALA A 335 22.23 5.73 -11.52
N ASN A 336 21.79 6.55 -10.58
CA ASN A 336 22.21 6.51 -9.18
C ASN A 336 21.04 6.46 -8.18
N PHE A 337 19.80 6.40 -8.70
CA PHE A 337 18.59 6.23 -7.91
C PHE A 337 17.63 5.29 -8.65
N PHE A 338 17.25 4.19 -8.01
CA PHE A 338 16.47 3.14 -8.65
C PHE A 338 15.14 2.93 -7.96
N GLU A 339 14.05 3.15 -8.69
CA GLU A 339 12.68 2.95 -8.21
C GLU A 339 12.11 1.65 -8.77
N GLY A 340 11.63 0.77 -7.87
CA GLY A 340 10.93 -0.44 -8.24
C GLY A 340 9.49 -0.47 -7.71
N MET A 341 8.54 -0.72 -8.61
CA MET A 341 7.12 -0.92 -8.28
C MET A 341 6.67 -2.31 -8.73
N GLY A 342 6.12 -3.12 -7.82
CA GLY A 342 5.69 -4.48 -8.12
C GLY A 342 4.54 -4.58 -9.13
N CYS A 343 3.80 -3.52 -9.37
CA CYS A 343 2.65 -3.45 -10.27
C CYS A 343 2.94 -2.56 -11.48
N LYS A 344 2.39 -2.91 -12.66
CA LYS A 344 2.49 -2.10 -13.87
C LYS A 344 1.80 -0.74 -13.70
N GLY A 345 2.51 0.35 -13.98
CA GLY A 345 2.06 1.71 -13.75
C GLY A 345 2.21 2.20 -12.30
N GLY A 346 2.71 1.38 -11.38
CA GLY A 346 2.76 1.66 -9.94
C GLY A 346 1.49 1.25 -9.20
N CYS A 347 1.19 1.89 -8.07
CA CYS A 347 0.02 1.56 -7.25
C CYS A 347 -1.31 1.76 -8.00
N VAL A 348 -1.39 2.71 -8.93
CA VAL A 348 -2.59 2.92 -9.79
C VAL A 348 -2.93 1.69 -10.65
N GLY A 349 -1.95 0.83 -10.93
CA GLY A 349 -2.12 -0.47 -11.59
C GLY A 349 -2.09 -1.65 -10.64
N GLY A 350 -2.34 -1.42 -9.37
CA GLY A 350 -2.40 -2.48 -8.35
C GLY A 350 -3.51 -3.50 -8.64
N PRO A 351 -3.35 -4.77 -8.16
CA PRO A 351 -4.27 -5.87 -8.50
C PRO A 351 -5.71 -5.62 -8.05
N LYS A 352 -5.94 -4.63 -7.20
CA LYS A 352 -7.26 -4.26 -6.66
C LYS A 352 -7.64 -2.81 -6.97
N ALA A 353 -7.04 -2.23 -8.00
CA ALA A 353 -7.51 -0.97 -8.57
C ALA A 353 -8.88 -1.17 -9.25
N MET A 354 -9.71 -0.14 -9.25
CA MET A 354 -11.06 -0.16 -9.80
C MET A 354 -11.13 0.44 -11.22
N ILE A 355 -10.08 1.17 -11.62
CA ILE A 355 -9.94 1.77 -12.95
C ILE A 355 -8.61 1.36 -13.59
N PRO A 356 -8.47 1.45 -14.92
CA PRO A 356 -7.23 1.15 -15.61
C PRO A 356 -6.05 2.01 -15.12
N ALA A 357 -4.84 1.44 -15.07
CA ALA A 357 -3.63 2.12 -14.59
C ALA A 357 -3.35 3.45 -15.32
N THR A 358 -3.62 3.50 -16.63
CA THR A 358 -3.45 4.71 -17.45
C THR A 358 -4.39 5.84 -17.03
N GLU A 359 -5.63 5.51 -16.70
CA GLU A 359 -6.61 6.46 -16.20
C GLU A 359 -6.29 6.88 -14.75
N GLY A 360 -5.96 5.92 -13.88
CA GLY A 360 -5.53 6.19 -12.50
C GLY A 360 -4.32 7.11 -12.43
N LYS A 361 -3.35 6.93 -13.35
CA LYS A 361 -2.21 7.84 -13.47
C LYS A 361 -2.63 9.28 -13.79
N GLN A 362 -3.58 9.47 -14.71
CA GLN A 362 -4.08 10.82 -15.05
C GLN A 362 -4.73 11.49 -13.83
N TYR A 363 -5.52 10.77 -13.05
CA TYR A 363 -6.12 11.30 -11.82
C TYR A 363 -5.06 11.64 -10.76
N VAL A 364 -4.07 10.78 -10.56
CA VAL A 364 -2.97 11.02 -9.61
C VAL A 364 -2.14 12.23 -10.02
N ASP A 365 -1.78 12.34 -11.31
CA ASP A 365 -1.02 13.49 -11.82
C ASP A 365 -1.85 14.78 -11.69
N ALA A 366 -3.14 14.78 -12.05
CA ALA A 366 -4.03 15.94 -11.89
C ALA A 366 -4.17 16.35 -10.41
N TYR A 367 -4.31 15.38 -9.50
CA TYR A 367 -4.35 15.65 -8.06
C TYR A 367 -3.01 16.18 -7.54
N GLY A 368 -1.90 15.69 -8.06
CA GLY A 368 -0.57 16.24 -7.79
C GLY A 368 -0.44 17.70 -8.23
N GLU A 369 -0.85 18.01 -9.47
CA GLU A 369 -0.79 19.38 -10.01
C GLU A 369 -1.72 20.35 -9.29
N SER A 370 -2.81 19.88 -8.67
CA SER A 370 -3.71 20.73 -7.87
C SER A 370 -3.17 21.09 -6.49
N ALA A 371 -2.01 20.51 -6.07
CA ALA A 371 -1.43 20.81 -4.76
C ALA A 371 -0.93 22.23 -4.65
N GLY A 372 -1.21 22.90 -3.54
CA GLY A 372 -0.69 24.23 -3.22
C GLY A 372 0.82 24.25 -2.94
N PHE A 373 1.42 23.07 -2.69
CA PHE A 373 2.85 22.90 -2.38
C PHE A 373 3.46 21.89 -3.33
N GLN A 374 4.65 22.17 -3.86
CA GLN A 374 5.33 21.27 -4.80
C GLN A 374 6.11 20.17 -4.06
N THR A 375 6.79 20.54 -2.99
CA THR A 375 7.66 19.64 -2.20
C THR A 375 7.25 19.63 -0.73
N PRO A 376 7.67 18.62 0.04
CA PRO A 376 7.43 18.57 1.47
C PRO A 376 8.09 19.70 2.26
N LEU A 377 9.15 20.34 1.72
CA LEU A 377 9.82 21.48 2.36
C LEU A 377 8.93 22.73 2.45
N GLU A 378 8.00 22.87 1.51
CA GLU A 378 7.05 23.99 1.45
C GLU A 378 5.79 23.72 2.25
N ASN A 379 5.54 22.46 2.64
CA ASN A 379 4.27 22.02 3.21
C ASN A 379 4.17 22.37 4.72
N PRO A 380 3.33 23.34 5.12
CA PRO A 380 3.20 23.75 6.53
C PRO A 380 2.53 22.65 7.38
N PHE A 381 1.72 21.77 6.79
CA PHE A 381 1.05 20.69 7.51
C PHE A 381 2.02 19.63 8.01
N VAL A 382 3.13 19.43 7.31
CA VAL A 382 4.23 18.58 7.79
C VAL A 382 4.80 19.16 9.09
N ARG A 383 5.04 20.47 9.15
CA ARG A 383 5.54 21.15 10.35
C ARG A 383 4.54 21.08 11.51
N GLU A 384 3.27 21.40 11.25
CA GLU A 384 2.21 21.29 12.27
C GLU A 384 2.10 19.87 12.86
N LEU A 385 2.20 18.86 12.00
CA LEU A 385 2.18 17.46 12.45
C LEU A 385 3.37 17.16 13.37
N LEU A 386 4.55 17.65 13.04
CA LEU A 386 5.76 17.48 13.86
C LEU A 386 5.62 18.12 15.24
N GLU A 387 5.12 19.36 15.29
CA GLU A 387 4.86 20.05 16.55
C GLU A 387 3.89 19.28 17.45
N ARG A 388 2.81 18.72 16.86
CA ARG A 388 1.85 17.86 17.58
C ARG A 388 2.47 16.56 18.10
N LEU A 389 3.51 16.06 17.44
CA LEU A 389 4.28 14.89 17.87
C LEU A 389 5.38 15.22 18.89
N GLY A 390 5.58 16.52 19.19
CA GLY A 390 6.59 17.01 20.12
C GLY A 390 7.97 17.23 19.49
N PHE A 391 8.08 17.25 18.17
CA PHE A 391 9.29 17.58 17.45
C PHE A 391 9.27 19.06 17.03
N HIS A 392 10.38 19.75 17.23
CA HIS A 392 10.52 21.18 16.87
C HIS A 392 11.27 21.39 15.57
N ASP A 393 11.94 20.37 15.10
CA ASP A 393 12.70 20.37 13.85
C ASP A 393 12.34 19.13 13.01
N ILE A 394 12.12 19.35 11.71
CA ILE A 394 11.81 18.30 10.76
C ILE A 394 12.98 17.32 10.60
N MET A 395 14.22 17.82 10.68
CA MET A 395 15.42 17.02 10.54
C MET A 395 15.57 16.06 11.72
N ASP A 396 15.35 16.55 12.94
CA ASP A 396 15.35 15.71 14.15
C ASP A 396 14.32 14.58 14.05
N PHE A 397 13.11 14.89 13.56
CA PHE A 397 12.07 13.87 13.35
C PHE A 397 12.47 12.82 12.31
N VAL A 398 13.01 13.27 11.17
CA VAL A 398 13.37 12.37 10.05
C VAL A 398 14.54 11.46 10.42
N GLU A 399 15.53 11.98 11.16
CA GLU A 399 16.74 11.25 11.51
C GLU A 399 16.57 10.38 12.76
N ASN A 400 15.82 10.84 13.75
CA ASN A 400 15.79 10.25 15.09
C ASN A 400 14.45 9.65 15.51
N SER A 401 13.42 9.69 14.63
CA SER A 401 12.11 9.15 14.98
C SER A 401 11.99 7.67 14.69
N ASP A 402 11.80 6.84 15.71
CA ASP A 402 11.44 5.42 15.60
C ASP A 402 10.16 5.18 14.77
N LEU A 403 9.34 6.23 14.58
CA LEU A 403 8.11 6.15 13.79
C LEU A 403 8.39 5.91 12.30
N LEU A 404 9.55 6.37 11.80
CA LEU A 404 9.93 6.28 10.39
C LEU A 404 10.94 5.19 10.09
N ILE A 405 11.56 4.60 11.11
CA ILE A 405 12.68 3.67 10.93
C ILE A 405 12.19 2.24 10.79
N ARG A 406 12.85 1.52 9.90
CA ARG A 406 12.78 0.07 9.73
C ARG A 406 14.19 -0.49 9.62
N HIS A 407 14.45 -1.60 10.28
CA HIS A 407 15.71 -2.33 10.18
C HIS A 407 15.54 -3.54 9.25
N PHE A 408 16.45 -3.69 8.28
CA PHE A 408 16.47 -4.79 7.31
C PHE A 408 17.47 -5.88 7.69
#